data_b2474335e0c5afd0a4d73865646eb738
#
_entry.id   b2474335e0c5afd0a4d73865646eb738
#
_cell.length_a   1.000
_cell.length_b   1.000
_cell.length_c   1.000
_cell.angle_alpha   90.00
_cell.angle_beta   90.00
_cell.angle_gamma   90.00
#
_symmetry.space_group_name_H-M   'P 1'
#
loop_
_entity.id
_entity.type
_entity.pdbx_description
1 polymer ?
#
loop_
_entity_poly.entity_id
_entity_poly.type
_entity_poly.pdbx_seq_one_letter_code
_entity_poly.pdbx_strand_id
1 'polypeptide(L)'
;MKILPAIDIKDGKCVRLAKGDYAKVTHYYDNPLEVAKKWIDEGSDNLHIVDLDGAKSGKTINYDAIAEIRETYPKTYIQIGGGIRDIETMEKYLNIGINKIIIGTRIVSDPDFLDKIPTTIKSRLIVDLAIKDGNLAVHGWNNKSNFTLQSFIKVLESHNIREIVFTDINKDGMLNGMNFPEISNLLRFSNIPLIASGGVTSIDDIKQLSDMN
;
A
#
# COMPACT_ATOMS: atom_id res chain seq x y z
N MET A 1 12.11 5.07 -12.25
CA MET A 1 11.14 5.07 -11.12
C MET A 1 9.71 5.07 -11.67
N LYS A 2 8.74 4.46 -10.96
CA LYS A 2 7.30 4.53 -11.28
C LYS A 2 6.59 5.42 -10.26
N ILE A 3 5.62 6.20 -10.73
CA ILE A 3 4.72 6.96 -9.86
C ILE A 3 3.38 6.22 -9.83
N LEU A 4 2.83 6.07 -8.64
CA LEU A 4 1.58 5.34 -8.38
C LEU A 4 0.62 6.31 -7.66
N PRO A 5 -0.22 7.06 -8.39
CA PRO A 5 -1.24 7.89 -7.76
C PRO A 5 -2.12 7.05 -6.84
N ALA A 6 -2.35 7.55 -5.62
CA ALA A 6 -3.11 6.83 -4.61
C ALA A 6 -4.58 7.25 -4.61
N ILE A 7 -5.47 6.28 -4.46
CA ILE A 7 -6.91 6.46 -4.30
C ILE A 7 -7.32 5.72 -3.01
N ASP A 8 -7.54 6.48 -1.94
CA ASP A 8 -8.04 5.96 -0.68
C ASP A 8 -9.56 5.97 -0.71
N ILE A 9 -10.19 4.82 -0.49
CA ILE A 9 -11.65 4.67 -0.55
C ILE A 9 -12.19 4.40 0.86
N LYS A 10 -13.13 5.24 1.30
CA LYS A 10 -13.88 5.10 2.55
C LYS A 10 -15.34 5.45 2.33
N ASP A 11 -16.24 4.57 2.78
CA ASP A 11 -17.70 4.72 2.59
C ASP A 11 -18.07 4.96 1.10
N GLY A 12 -17.38 4.29 0.16
CA GLY A 12 -17.55 4.44 -1.29
C GLY A 12 -17.02 5.74 -1.88
N LYS A 13 -16.30 6.57 -1.12
CA LYS A 13 -15.83 7.90 -1.51
C LYS A 13 -14.31 8.00 -1.46
N CYS A 14 -13.74 8.92 -2.24
CA CYS A 14 -12.31 9.22 -2.18
C CYS A 14 -12.00 10.19 -1.05
N VAL A 15 -11.11 9.76 -0.17
CA VAL A 15 -10.75 10.51 1.03
C VAL A 15 -9.23 10.52 1.26
N ARG A 16 -8.79 11.27 2.25
CA ARG A 16 -7.45 11.18 2.84
C ARG A 16 -7.57 11.19 4.37
N LEU A 17 -6.87 10.29 5.00
CA LEU A 17 -6.71 10.29 6.46
C LEU A 17 -5.44 11.05 6.84
N ALA A 18 -5.47 11.78 7.94
CA ALA A 18 -4.26 12.34 8.54
C ALA A 18 -3.63 11.30 9.49
N LYS A 19 -2.42 10.82 9.17
CA LYS A 19 -1.70 9.78 9.95
C LYS A 19 -2.53 8.50 10.18
N GLY A 20 -3.38 8.15 9.22
CA GLY A 20 -4.27 6.99 9.32
C GLY A 20 -5.41 7.12 10.34
N ASP A 21 -5.65 8.32 10.87
CA ASP A 21 -6.70 8.57 11.86
C ASP A 21 -8.08 8.66 11.20
N TYR A 22 -8.92 7.66 11.41
CA TYR A 22 -10.29 7.60 10.87
C TYR A 22 -11.22 8.69 11.38
N ALA A 23 -10.85 9.43 12.42
CA ALA A 23 -11.57 10.62 12.90
C ALA A 23 -11.15 11.90 12.14
N LYS A 24 -10.02 11.87 11.41
CA LYS A 24 -9.47 13.01 10.67
C LYS A 24 -9.50 12.75 9.17
N VAL A 25 -10.70 12.80 8.61
CA VAL A 25 -10.96 12.50 7.20
C VAL A 25 -11.12 13.79 6.41
N THR A 26 -10.34 13.93 5.34
CA THR A 26 -10.58 14.94 4.31
C THR A 26 -11.25 14.25 3.12
N HIS A 27 -12.37 14.76 2.69
CA HIS A 27 -13.13 14.25 1.58
C HIS A 27 -12.77 15.02 0.30
N TYR A 28 -12.54 14.30 -0.81
CA TYR A 28 -12.13 14.87 -2.10
C TYR A 28 -13.17 14.66 -3.21
N TYR A 29 -13.64 13.43 -3.39
CA TYR A 29 -14.59 13.08 -4.46
C TYR A 29 -15.61 12.05 -3.96
N ASP A 30 -16.83 12.12 -4.49
CA ASP A 30 -17.88 11.16 -4.17
C ASP A 30 -17.78 9.83 -4.92
N ASN A 31 -17.05 9.82 -6.06
CA ASN A 31 -16.93 8.63 -6.89
C ASN A 31 -15.44 8.30 -7.15
N PRO A 32 -14.94 7.12 -6.72
CA PRO A 32 -13.58 6.66 -6.98
C PRO A 32 -13.23 6.52 -8.46
N LEU A 33 -14.19 6.19 -9.30
CA LEU A 33 -13.98 6.07 -10.75
C LEU A 33 -13.62 7.43 -11.39
N GLU A 34 -14.19 8.54 -10.91
CA GLU A 34 -13.83 9.88 -11.40
C GLU A 34 -12.38 10.24 -11.08
N VAL A 35 -11.89 9.82 -9.93
CA VAL A 35 -10.49 10.04 -9.54
C VAL A 35 -9.55 9.16 -10.35
N ALA A 36 -9.92 7.90 -10.58
CA ALA A 36 -9.16 7.02 -11.47
C ALA A 36 -9.08 7.59 -12.88
N LYS A 37 -10.22 8.06 -13.42
CA LYS A 37 -10.27 8.73 -14.72
C LYS A 37 -9.34 9.93 -14.77
N LYS A 38 -9.39 10.80 -13.77
CA LYS A 38 -8.53 12.00 -13.69
C LYS A 38 -7.05 11.63 -13.80
N TRP A 39 -6.58 10.67 -12.99
CA TRP A 39 -5.17 10.27 -13.01
C TRP A 39 -4.74 9.66 -14.34
N ILE A 40 -5.62 8.88 -14.98
CA ILE A 40 -5.36 8.25 -16.28
C ILE A 40 -5.34 9.31 -17.40
N ASP A 41 -6.28 10.25 -17.40
CA ASP A 41 -6.32 11.36 -18.36
C ASP A 41 -5.09 12.27 -18.22
N GLU A 42 -4.53 12.39 -17.02
CA GLU A 42 -3.27 13.10 -16.75
C GLU A 42 -2.02 12.28 -17.11
N GLY A 43 -2.18 11.08 -17.67
CA GLY A 43 -1.11 10.24 -18.23
C GLY A 43 -0.57 9.16 -17.29
N SER A 44 -1.26 8.83 -16.21
CA SER A 44 -0.83 7.71 -15.36
C SER A 44 -1.28 6.36 -15.92
N ASP A 45 -0.34 5.43 -16.08
CA ASP A 45 -0.61 4.03 -16.41
C ASP A 45 -0.76 3.14 -15.16
N ASN A 46 -0.65 3.73 -13.96
CA ASN A 46 -0.59 3.00 -12.71
C ASN A 46 -1.51 3.63 -11.67
N LEU A 47 -2.14 2.80 -10.83
CA LEU A 47 -2.94 3.23 -9.68
C LEU A 47 -2.59 2.40 -8.44
N HIS A 48 -2.54 3.08 -7.29
CA HIS A 48 -2.48 2.47 -5.97
C HIS A 48 -3.82 2.70 -5.27
N ILE A 49 -4.58 1.64 -4.98
CA ILE A 49 -5.90 1.76 -4.37
C ILE A 49 -5.87 1.20 -2.95
N VAL A 50 -6.52 1.88 -2.01
CA VAL A 50 -6.64 1.42 -0.63
C VAL A 50 -8.11 1.39 -0.21
N ASP A 51 -8.61 0.20 0.14
CA ASP A 51 -9.90 0.03 0.81
C ASP A 51 -9.73 0.29 2.31
N LEU A 52 -10.00 1.54 2.75
CA LEU A 52 -9.85 1.93 4.15
C LEU A 52 -10.90 1.26 5.05
N ASP A 53 -12.12 1.04 4.57
CA ASP A 53 -13.13 0.31 5.32
C ASP A 53 -12.74 -1.16 5.46
N GLY A 54 -12.14 -1.72 4.41
CA GLY A 54 -11.54 -3.04 4.43
C GLY A 54 -10.39 -3.13 5.43
N ALA A 55 -9.49 -2.16 5.43
CA ALA A 55 -8.37 -2.09 6.38
C ALA A 55 -8.85 -2.13 7.84
N LYS A 56 -9.94 -1.42 8.15
CA LYS A 56 -10.55 -1.36 9.47
C LYS A 56 -11.29 -2.66 9.83
N SER A 57 -12.14 -3.16 8.91
CA SER A 57 -13.06 -4.28 9.19
C SER A 57 -12.46 -5.67 8.91
N GLY A 58 -11.45 -5.75 8.05
CA GLY A 58 -10.92 -7.01 7.52
C GLY A 58 -11.81 -7.66 6.45
N LYS A 59 -12.69 -6.87 5.82
CA LYS A 59 -13.62 -7.32 4.76
C LYS A 59 -13.44 -6.44 3.53
N THR A 60 -13.76 -6.95 2.34
CA THR A 60 -13.70 -6.19 1.08
C THR A 60 -14.95 -5.32 0.91
N ILE A 61 -15.00 -4.18 1.61
CA ILE A 61 -16.20 -3.32 1.66
C ILE A 61 -16.40 -2.57 0.33
N ASN A 62 -15.33 -2.03 -0.24
CA ASN A 62 -15.41 -1.20 -1.45
C ASN A 62 -15.08 -2.02 -2.72
N TYR A 63 -15.30 -3.34 -2.69
CA TYR A 63 -14.96 -4.23 -3.80
C TYR A 63 -15.59 -3.81 -5.13
N ASP A 64 -16.88 -3.45 -5.12
CA ASP A 64 -17.62 -3.14 -6.35
C ASP A 64 -17.07 -1.88 -7.04
N ALA A 65 -16.73 -0.84 -6.28
CA ALA A 65 -16.07 0.36 -6.81
C ALA A 65 -14.68 0.05 -7.41
N ILE A 66 -13.92 -0.85 -6.78
CA ILE A 66 -12.61 -1.27 -7.27
C ILE A 66 -12.75 -2.11 -8.54
N ALA A 67 -13.74 -3.00 -8.59
CA ALA A 67 -14.05 -3.82 -9.76
C ALA A 67 -14.49 -2.95 -10.95
N GLU A 68 -15.30 -1.92 -10.72
CA GLU A 68 -15.71 -0.95 -11.74
C GLU A 68 -14.52 -0.18 -12.33
N ILE A 69 -13.57 0.26 -11.49
CA ILE A 69 -12.33 0.89 -11.96
C ILE A 69 -11.54 -0.10 -12.84
N ARG A 70 -11.40 -1.36 -12.42
CA ARG A 70 -10.68 -2.38 -13.18
C ARG A 70 -11.33 -2.69 -14.53
N GLU A 71 -12.67 -2.80 -14.56
CA GLU A 71 -13.44 -3.05 -15.77
C GLU A 71 -13.32 -1.90 -16.76
N THR A 72 -13.44 -0.66 -16.26
CA THR A 72 -13.35 0.55 -17.08
C THR A 72 -11.94 0.75 -17.65
N TYR A 73 -10.90 0.42 -16.90
CA TYR A 73 -9.49 0.61 -17.28
C TYR A 73 -8.71 -0.71 -17.32
N PRO A 74 -8.99 -1.63 -18.27
CA PRO A 74 -8.42 -2.97 -18.28
C PRO A 74 -6.90 -3.04 -18.51
N LYS A 75 -6.28 -1.99 -19.01
CA LYS A 75 -4.84 -1.94 -19.31
C LYS A 75 -4.02 -1.27 -18.18
N THR A 76 -4.66 -0.52 -17.29
CA THR A 76 -3.99 0.19 -16.21
C THR A 76 -3.42 -0.80 -15.19
N TYR A 77 -2.19 -0.61 -14.77
CA TYR A 77 -1.62 -1.37 -13.66
C TYR A 77 -2.28 -0.93 -12.35
N ILE A 78 -2.87 -1.85 -11.62
CA ILE A 78 -3.53 -1.58 -10.34
C ILE A 78 -2.94 -2.47 -9.26
N GLN A 79 -2.51 -1.85 -8.16
CA GLN A 79 -2.22 -2.52 -6.90
C GLN A 79 -3.23 -2.12 -5.85
N ILE A 80 -3.68 -3.09 -5.04
CA ILE A 80 -4.74 -2.90 -4.04
C ILE A 80 -4.27 -3.33 -2.66
N GLY A 81 -4.54 -2.49 -1.66
CA GLY A 81 -4.41 -2.80 -0.24
C GLY A 81 -5.68 -2.50 0.54
N GLY A 82 -5.68 -2.89 1.81
CA GLY A 82 -6.82 -2.66 2.70
C GLY A 82 -7.69 -3.90 2.92
N GLY A 83 -7.58 -4.50 4.12
CA GLY A 83 -8.46 -5.57 4.57
C GLY A 83 -8.20 -6.97 4.02
N ILE A 84 -7.20 -7.15 3.16
CA ILE A 84 -6.86 -8.45 2.57
C ILE A 84 -6.11 -9.28 3.60
N ARG A 85 -6.71 -10.37 4.08
CA ARG A 85 -6.17 -11.17 5.20
C ARG A 85 -6.13 -12.68 4.94
N ASP A 86 -6.71 -13.15 3.84
CA ASP A 86 -6.81 -14.55 3.45
C ASP A 86 -6.60 -14.76 1.94
N ILE A 87 -6.36 -16.00 1.56
CA ILE A 87 -6.05 -16.38 0.17
C ILE A 87 -7.28 -16.19 -0.73
N GLU A 88 -8.48 -16.47 -0.24
CA GLU A 88 -9.72 -16.31 -1.01
C GLU A 88 -9.92 -14.86 -1.45
N THR A 89 -9.69 -13.91 -0.55
CA THR A 89 -9.75 -12.48 -0.86
C THR A 89 -8.66 -12.07 -1.87
N MET A 90 -7.45 -12.64 -1.76
CA MET A 90 -6.40 -12.40 -2.76
C MET A 90 -6.83 -12.88 -4.14
N GLU A 91 -7.31 -14.13 -4.23
CA GLU A 91 -7.82 -14.72 -5.48
C GLU A 91 -8.96 -13.91 -6.08
N LYS A 92 -9.90 -13.45 -5.25
CA LYS A 92 -11.01 -12.62 -5.67
C LYS A 92 -10.56 -11.38 -6.44
N TYR A 93 -9.57 -10.64 -5.91
CA TYR A 93 -9.02 -9.46 -6.59
C TYR A 93 -8.18 -9.82 -7.82
N LEU A 94 -7.37 -10.88 -7.74
CA LEU A 94 -6.55 -11.32 -8.86
C LEU A 94 -7.40 -11.80 -10.04
N ASN A 95 -8.55 -12.44 -9.78
CA ASN A 95 -9.47 -12.95 -10.80
C ASN A 95 -10.16 -11.83 -11.61
N ILE A 96 -10.39 -10.67 -11.01
CA ILE A 96 -10.89 -9.50 -11.77
C ILE A 96 -9.78 -8.75 -12.50
N GLY A 97 -8.53 -9.21 -12.42
CA GLY A 97 -7.40 -8.64 -13.15
C GLY A 97 -6.58 -7.61 -12.38
N ILE A 98 -6.71 -7.49 -11.06
CA ILE A 98 -5.79 -6.69 -10.24
C ILE A 98 -4.37 -7.23 -10.38
N ASN A 99 -3.39 -6.36 -10.55
CA ASN A 99 -2.01 -6.76 -10.84
C ASN A 99 -1.24 -7.20 -9.60
N LYS A 100 -1.39 -6.50 -8.49
CA LYS A 100 -0.68 -6.78 -7.23
C LYS A 100 -1.58 -6.60 -6.01
N ILE A 101 -1.34 -7.44 -5.02
CA ILE A 101 -2.04 -7.43 -3.73
C ILE A 101 -1.09 -6.92 -2.65
N ILE A 102 -1.51 -5.95 -1.86
CA ILE A 102 -0.73 -5.38 -0.77
C ILE A 102 -1.27 -5.89 0.56
N ILE A 103 -0.41 -6.49 1.36
CA ILE A 103 -0.75 -7.02 2.68
C ILE A 103 0.28 -6.53 3.70
N GLY A 104 -0.19 -5.90 4.75
CA GLY A 104 0.65 -5.44 5.86
C GLY A 104 0.43 -6.27 7.12
N THR A 105 -0.50 -5.83 7.96
CA THR A 105 -0.78 -6.36 9.30
C THR A 105 -0.79 -7.89 9.39
N ARG A 106 -1.42 -8.57 8.44
CA ARG A 106 -1.55 -10.05 8.46
C ARG A 106 -0.18 -10.73 8.44
N ILE A 107 0.73 -10.25 7.59
CA ILE A 107 2.08 -10.82 7.45
C ILE A 107 2.97 -10.42 8.62
N VAL A 108 2.91 -9.15 9.05
CA VAL A 108 3.74 -8.68 10.17
C VAL A 108 3.34 -9.36 11.48
N SER A 109 2.05 -9.68 11.67
CA SER A 109 1.55 -10.38 12.87
C SER A 109 1.77 -11.89 12.85
N ASP A 110 1.76 -12.50 11.67
CA ASP A 110 1.91 -13.95 11.46
C ASP A 110 2.70 -14.20 10.16
N PRO A 111 4.04 -14.12 10.21
CA PRO A 111 4.88 -14.34 9.02
C PRO A 111 4.76 -15.74 8.42
N ASP A 112 4.43 -16.77 9.22
CA ASP A 112 4.26 -18.15 8.76
C ASP A 112 3.06 -18.28 7.81
N PHE A 113 2.20 -17.26 7.75
CA PHE A 113 1.15 -17.19 6.74
C PHE A 113 1.72 -17.16 5.30
N LEU A 114 2.93 -16.62 5.12
CA LEU A 114 3.62 -16.63 3.82
C LEU A 114 3.83 -18.03 3.27
N ASP A 115 4.01 -19.05 4.12
CA ASP A 115 4.20 -20.44 3.67
C ASP A 115 2.90 -21.05 3.12
N LYS A 116 1.75 -20.52 3.53
CA LYS A 116 0.43 -20.97 3.10
C LYS A 116 0.00 -20.37 1.76
N ILE A 117 0.65 -19.28 1.33
CA ILE A 117 0.29 -18.56 0.10
C ILE A 117 0.88 -19.31 -1.12
N PRO A 118 0.03 -19.71 -2.11
CA PRO A 118 0.51 -20.32 -3.35
C PRO A 118 1.57 -19.46 -4.05
N THR A 119 2.57 -20.08 -4.65
CA THR A 119 3.67 -19.38 -5.33
C THR A 119 3.18 -18.44 -6.43
N THR A 120 2.10 -18.80 -7.12
CA THR A 120 1.46 -17.99 -8.15
C THR A 120 0.92 -16.66 -7.60
N ILE A 121 0.33 -16.70 -6.39
CA ILE A 121 -0.16 -15.51 -5.70
C ILE A 121 1.01 -14.75 -5.07
N LYS A 122 1.97 -15.47 -4.45
CA LYS A 122 3.13 -14.86 -3.80
C LYS A 122 3.96 -13.99 -4.75
N SER A 123 4.05 -14.36 -6.02
CA SER A 123 4.72 -13.56 -7.06
C SER A 123 4.04 -12.20 -7.34
N ARG A 124 2.78 -12.07 -6.94
CA ARG A 124 1.95 -10.86 -7.10
C ARG A 124 1.72 -10.13 -5.78
N LEU A 125 2.40 -10.55 -4.72
CA LEU A 125 2.29 -9.97 -3.40
C LEU A 125 3.27 -8.82 -3.21
N ILE A 126 2.81 -7.76 -2.56
CA ILE A 126 3.59 -6.67 -2.00
C ILE A 126 3.35 -6.68 -0.49
N VAL A 127 4.39 -6.55 0.31
CA VAL A 127 4.24 -6.45 1.77
C VAL A 127 4.32 -4.99 2.20
N ASP A 128 3.30 -4.50 2.89
CA ASP A 128 3.28 -3.13 3.45
C ASP A 128 3.98 -3.11 4.82
N LEU A 129 4.99 -2.26 4.92
CA LEU A 129 5.78 -1.97 6.12
C LEU A 129 5.45 -0.56 6.60
N ALA A 130 4.40 -0.43 7.39
CA ALA A 130 4.05 0.83 8.02
C ALA A 130 4.90 1.07 9.28
N ILE A 131 5.59 2.21 9.33
CA ILE A 131 6.50 2.56 10.42
C ILE A 131 5.94 3.74 11.21
N LYS A 132 5.93 3.59 12.52
CA LYS A 132 5.57 4.66 13.46
C LYS A 132 6.63 4.76 14.54
N ASP A 133 7.23 5.95 14.68
CA ASP A 133 8.28 6.21 15.69
C ASP A 133 9.41 5.16 15.62
N GLY A 134 9.84 4.77 14.41
CA GLY A 134 10.90 3.80 14.17
C GLY A 134 10.50 2.33 14.40
N ASN A 135 9.22 2.04 14.65
CA ASN A 135 8.73 0.67 14.90
C ASN A 135 7.76 0.23 13.82
N LEU A 136 7.81 -1.06 13.44
CA LEU A 136 6.79 -1.67 12.60
C LEU A 136 5.43 -1.64 13.28
N ALA A 137 4.44 -1.10 12.60
CA ALA A 137 3.08 -0.98 13.09
C ALA A 137 2.18 -2.10 12.54
N VAL A 138 1.22 -2.52 13.36
CA VAL A 138 0.21 -3.53 13.03
C VAL A 138 -1.18 -3.08 13.48
N HIS A 139 -2.22 -3.82 13.09
CA HIS A 139 -3.61 -3.56 13.47
C HIS A 139 -4.11 -2.15 13.14
N GLY A 140 -3.96 -1.74 11.87
CA GLY A 140 -4.33 -0.39 11.44
C GLY A 140 -3.51 0.69 12.13
N TRP A 141 -2.21 0.40 12.36
CA TRP A 141 -1.21 1.31 12.92
C TRP A 141 -1.36 1.61 14.43
N ASN A 142 -2.14 0.81 15.13
CA ASN A 142 -2.42 1.06 16.57
C ASN A 142 -1.45 0.32 17.51
N ASN A 143 -0.82 -0.75 17.06
CA ASN A 143 0.07 -1.57 17.86
C ASN A 143 1.46 -1.67 17.23
N LYS A 144 2.48 -1.94 18.06
CA LYS A 144 3.84 -2.24 17.61
C LYS A 144 4.01 -3.72 17.37
N SER A 145 4.81 -4.07 16.35
CA SER A 145 5.27 -5.43 16.12
C SER A 145 6.39 -5.81 17.09
N ASN A 146 6.58 -7.12 17.32
CA ASN A 146 7.74 -7.67 18.02
C ASN A 146 9.00 -7.71 17.14
N PHE A 147 8.87 -7.50 15.83
CA PHE A 147 10.00 -7.46 14.90
C PHE A 147 10.60 -6.06 14.82
N THR A 148 11.93 -6.01 14.71
CA THR A 148 12.60 -4.82 14.16
C THR A 148 12.42 -4.82 12.65
N LEU A 149 12.50 -3.65 12.01
CA LEU A 149 12.42 -3.53 10.54
C LEU A 149 13.46 -4.45 9.87
N GLN A 150 14.71 -4.42 10.33
CA GLN A 150 15.79 -5.23 9.78
C GLN A 150 15.55 -6.75 9.94
N SER A 151 15.08 -7.21 11.09
CA SER A 151 14.78 -8.62 11.30
C SER A 151 13.62 -9.09 10.42
N PHE A 152 12.62 -8.22 10.20
CA PHE A 152 11.48 -8.55 9.37
C PHE A 152 11.82 -8.59 7.87
N ILE A 153 12.67 -7.68 7.38
CA ILE A 153 13.19 -7.74 6.00
C ILE A 153 13.85 -9.10 5.72
N LYS A 154 14.65 -9.63 6.63
CA LYS A 154 15.26 -10.97 6.47
C LYS A 154 14.21 -12.08 6.34
N VAL A 155 13.11 -11.98 7.07
CA VAL A 155 11.97 -12.90 6.93
C VAL A 155 11.37 -12.78 5.54
N LEU A 156 11.14 -11.57 5.03
CA LEU A 156 10.60 -11.36 3.69
C LEU A 156 11.52 -11.89 2.59
N GLU A 157 12.83 -11.67 2.72
CA GLU A 157 13.85 -12.21 1.80
C GLU A 157 13.86 -13.73 1.79
N SER A 158 13.78 -14.39 2.95
CA SER A 158 13.73 -15.86 3.05
C SER A 158 12.49 -16.47 2.38
N HIS A 159 11.39 -15.71 2.30
CA HIS A 159 10.16 -16.12 1.61
C HIS A 159 10.08 -15.63 0.15
N ASN A 160 11.18 -15.08 -0.40
CA ASN A 160 11.25 -14.55 -1.77
C ASN A 160 10.22 -13.47 -2.08
N ILE A 161 9.89 -12.60 -1.12
CA ILE A 161 9.08 -11.41 -1.37
C ILE A 161 9.88 -10.46 -2.25
N ARG A 162 9.23 -9.94 -3.30
CA ARG A 162 9.88 -9.19 -4.37
C ARG A 162 9.59 -7.71 -4.39
N GLU A 163 8.66 -7.24 -3.59
CA GLU A 163 8.28 -5.83 -3.51
C GLU A 163 7.74 -5.53 -2.11
N ILE A 164 8.09 -4.36 -1.59
CA ILE A 164 7.56 -3.83 -0.33
C ILE A 164 7.05 -2.41 -0.53
N VAL A 165 6.00 -2.04 0.19
CA VAL A 165 5.63 -0.64 0.42
C VAL A 165 6.22 -0.24 1.77
N PHE A 166 6.85 0.91 1.83
CA PHE A 166 7.31 1.53 3.07
C PHE A 166 6.51 2.81 3.31
N THR A 167 5.73 2.83 4.38
CA THR A 167 4.87 3.95 4.75
C THR A 167 5.33 4.54 6.07
N ASP A 168 5.80 5.80 6.08
CA ASP A 168 5.99 6.55 7.32
C ASP A 168 4.65 7.15 7.78
N ILE A 169 4.05 6.55 8.82
CA ILE A 169 2.75 6.96 9.36
C ILE A 169 2.77 8.40 9.87
N ASN A 170 3.90 8.86 10.44
CA ASN A 170 4.01 10.22 10.96
C ASN A 170 3.99 11.28 9.85
N LYS A 171 4.29 10.87 8.62
CA LYS A 171 4.31 11.71 7.43
C LYS A 171 3.06 11.57 6.57
N ASP A 172 2.35 10.45 6.69
CA ASP A 172 1.22 10.15 5.81
C ASP A 172 0.05 11.14 6.02
N GLY A 173 -0.41 11.73 4.91
CA GLY A 173 -1.45 12.76 4.90
C GLY A 173 -1.07 14.12 5.48
N MET A 174 0.21 14.35 5.83
CA MET A 174 0.65 15.57 6.53
C MET A 174 1.23 16.65 5.61
N LEU A 175 1.55 16.33 4.35
CA LEU A 175 2.15 17.24 3.38
C LEU A 175 3.39 17.99 3.93
N ASN A 176 4.26 17.30 4.65
CA ASN A 176 5.43 17.87 5.31
C ASN A 176 6.75 17.20 4.92
N GLY A 177 6.79 16.63 3.71
CA GLY A 177 7.94 15.95 3.13
C GLY A 177 8.14 14.52 3.62
N MET A 178 8.88 13.74 2.84
CA MET A 178 9.17 12.33 3.10
C MET A 178 10.27 12.14 4.15
N ASN A 179 10.34 10.94 4.72
CA ASN A 179 11.40 10.54 5.63
C ASN A 179 12.56 9.90 4.87
N PHE A 180 13.31 10.70 4.11
CA PHE A 180 14.46 10.25 3.33
C PHE A 180 15.54 9.52 4.16
N PRO A 181 15.87 9.96 5.40
CA PRO A 181 16.81 9.23 6.23
C PRO A 181 16.38 7.77 6.49
N GLU A 182 15.10 7.52 6.78
CA GLU A 182 14.62 6.18 7.05
C GLU A 182 14.56 5.32 5.78
N ILE A 183 14.16 5.92 4.65
CA ILE A 183 14.20 5.26 3.33
C ILE A 183 15.65 4.87 2.99
N SER A 184 16.61 5.80 3.14
CA SER A 184 18.02 5.55 2.91
C SER A 184 18.57 4.44 3.83
N ASN A 185 18.15 4.43 5.09
CA ASN A 185 18.51 3.40 6.04
C ASN A 185 17.99 2.02 5.59
N LEU A 186 16.73 1.93 5.18
CA LEU A 186 16.15 0.69 4.67
C LEU A 186 16.89 0.16 3.44
N LEU A 187 17.23 1.01 2.47
CA LEU A 187 17.95 0.65 1.25
C LEU A 187 19.37 0.11 1.52
N ARG A 188 19.98 0.40 2.68
CA ARG A 188 21.30 -0.11 3.04
C ARG A 188 21.32 -1.60 3.42
N PHE A 189 20.20 -2.13 3.90
CA PHE A 189 20.14 -3.53 4.37
C PHE A 189 19.08 -4.37 3.66
N SER A 190 18.32 -3.80 2.73
CA SER A 190 17.32 -4.50 1.93
C SER A 190 17.64 -4.39 0.45
N ASN A 191 17.59 -5.53 -0.26
CA ASN A 191 17.64 -5.57 -1.72
C ASN A 191 16.23 -5.74 -2.34
N ILE A 192 15.17 -5.73 -1.54
CA ILE A 192 13.81 -5.85 -2.04
C ILE A 192 13.39 -4.50 -2.66
N PRO A 193 12.92 -4.47 -3.91
CA PRO A 193 12.38 -3.27 -4.53
C PRO A 193 11.36 -2.56 -3.63
N LEU A 194 11.54 -1.25 -3.47
CA LEU A 194 10.82 -0.41 -2.53
C LEU A 194 9.85 0.53 -3.23
N ILE A 195 8.61 0.59 -2.74
CA ILE A 195 7.63 1.63 -3.03
C ILE A 195 7.58 2.56 -1.81
N ALA A 196 8.08 3.78 -1.95
CA ALA A 196 8.04 4.77 -0.88
C ALA A 196 6.66 5.43 -0.81
N SER A 197 6.10 5.51 0.40
CA SER A 197 4.78 6.06 0.68
C SER A 197 4.78 6.91 1.96
N GLY A 198 3.84 7.85 2.03
CA GLY A 198 3.69 8.77 3.16
C GLY A 198 4.60 10.02 3.02
N GLY A 199 3.97 11.20 2.92
CA GLY A 199 4.65 12.48 3.00
C GLY A 199 5.13 13.09 1.68
N VAL A 200 4.91 12.47 0.52
CA VAL A 200 5.21 13.10 -0.78
C VAL A 200 4.45 14.42 -0.89
N THR A 201 5.16 15.52 -1.10
CA THR A 201 4.60 16.88 -1.05
C THR A 201 4.91 17.65 -2.33
N SER A 202 6.03 17.35 -2.98
CA SER A 202 6.54 18.13 -4.10
C SER A 202 7.18 17.24 -5.17
N ILE A 203 7.38 17.82 -6.36
CA ILE A 203 8.17 17.19 -7.43
C ILE A 203 9.63 16.99 -6.98
N ASP A 204 10.15 17.82 -6.09
CA ASP A 204 11.51 17.66 -5.61
C ASP A 204 11.68 16.46 -4.69
N ASP A 205 10.64 16.08 -3.91
CA ASP A 205 10.62 14.79 -3.20
C ASP A 205 10.73 13.61 -4.17
N ILE A 206 10.01 13.68 -5.29
CA ILE A 206 10.04 12.64 -6.34
C ILE A 206 11.42 12.55 -7.00
N LYS A 207 12.05 13.69 -7.32
CA LYS A 207 13.40 13.72 -7.86
C LYS A 207 14.40 13.12 -6.88
N GLN A 208 14.34 13.54 -5.61
CA GLN A 208 15.22 13.02 -4.58
C GLN A 208 15.07 11.50 -4.41
N LEU A 209 13.84 10.95 -4.43
CA LEU A 209 13.63 9.51 -4.44
C LEU A 209 14.25 8.83 -5.67
N SER A 210 14.16 9.46 -6.85
CA SER A 210 14.76 8.92 -8.08
C SER A 210 16.29 8.81 -7.98
N ASP A 211 16.92 9.75 -7.28
CA ASP A 211 18.38 9.80 -7.11
C ASP A 211 18.90 8.84 -6.02
N MET A 212 18.01 8.23 -5.23
CA MET A 212 18.36 7.26 -4.18
C MET A 212 18.55 5.83 -4.70
N ASN A 213 18.30 5.55 -5.99
CA ASN A 213 18.42 4.22 -6.62
C ASN A 213 19.81 3.98 -7.20
#